data_2d83b7d154da9361c1806d7e6d4ef9ee
#
_entry.id   2d83b7d154da9361c1806d7e6d4ef9ee
#
_cell.length_a   1.000
_cell.length_b   1.000
_cell.length_c   1.000
_cell.angle_alpha   90.00
_cell.angle_beta   90.00
_cell.angle_gamma   90.00
#
_symmetry.space_group_name_H-M   'P 1'
#
loop_
_entity.id
_entity.type
_entity.pdbx_description
1 polymer ?
#
loop_
_entity_poly.entity_id
_entity_poly.type
_entity_poly.pdbx_seq_one_letter_code
_entity_poly.pdbx_strand_id
1 'polypeptide(L)'
;TCLLEGTDSLTLNGTKNLVLNGSNADHYLVTVNHNEVTTIVLVSKDTDGLSINNFKTVDDRRISQLNFENVGINADQIVATGDEAEQLIKDAINYGTLCVSAEAVGCMESCYLKTVEYTKSREQFGQPISNFQVLQHKMVDMFIEAELCKSLLYKSMIDMHENNDSKYRSVSALKSQVGLSGKKVGEDAVQLHGGMG
;
A
#
# COMPACT_ATOMS: atom_id res chain seq x y z
N THR A 1 5.96 -18.86 -6.10
CA THR A 1 4.93 -19.61 -5.38
C THR A 1 5.60 -20.68 -4.57
N CYS A 2 5.37 -20.71 -3.26
CA CYS A 2 5.95 -21.72 -2.39
C CYS A 2 5.01 -22.92 -2.27
N LEU A 3 5.57 -24.13 -2.27
CA LEU A 3 4.86 -25.38 -2.10
C LEU A 3 5.30 -26.05 -0.79
N LEU A 4 4.36 -26.62 -0.06
CA LEU A 4 4.63 -27.49 1.07
C LEU A 4 4.57 -28.94 0.58
N GLU A 5 5.61 -29.73 0.86
CA GLU A 5 5.69 -31.15 0.49
C GLU A 5 6.10 -31.97 1.72
N GLY A 6 5.53 -33.16 1.89
CA GLY A 6 5.92 -34.13 2.91
C GLY A 6 4.73 -34.80 3.63
N THR A 7 4.94 -36.00 4.17
CA THR A 7 3.91 -36.80 4.86
C THR A 7 3.99 -36.72 6.38
N ASP A 8 5.19 -36.55 6.97
CA ASP A 8 5.39 -36.46 8.42
C ASP A 8 6.19 -35.21 8.84
N SER A 9 6.90 -34.59 7.91
CA SER A 9 7.55 -33.28 8.08
C SER A 9 7.26 -32.46 6.85
N LEU A 10 6.57 -31.33 7.03
CA LEU A 10 6.32 -30.40 5.95
C LEU A 10 7.61 -29.68 5.60
N THR A 11 7.91 -29.57 4.32
CA THR A 11 9.03 -28.78 3.83
C THR A 11 8.56 -27.68 2.90
N LEU A 12 9.10 -26.47 3.09
CA LEU A 12 8.80 -25.31 2.28
C LEU A 12 9.88 -25.11 1.23
N ASN A 13 9.48 -25.08 -0.04
CA ASN A 13 10.35 -24.80 -1.17
C ASN A 13 9.76 -23.71 -2.06
N GLY A 14 10.63 -22.88 -2.65
CA GLY A 14 10.25 -21.86 -3.61
C GLY A 14 10.77 -20.47 -3.27
N THR A 15 10.21 -19.46 -3.94
CA THR A 15 10.70 -18.07 -3.83
C THR A 15 9.54 -17.09 -3.65
N LYS A 16 9.75 -16.11 -2.77
CA LYS A 16 8.91 -14.89 -2.67
C LYS A 16 9.72 -13.69 -3.11
N ASN A 17 9.21 -12.97 -4.08
CA ASN A 17 9.84 -11.77 -4.63
C ASN A 17 9.16 -10.50 -4.10
N LEU A 18 9.89 -9.38 -4.14
CA LEU A 18 9.40 -8.04 -3.81
C LEU A 18 8.79 -7.93 -2.40
N VAL A 19 9.39 -8.63 -1.43
CA VAL A 19 8.97 -8.57 -0.03
C VAL A 19 9.41 -7.22 0.55
N LEU A 20 8.44 -6.34 0.75
CA LEU A 20 8.69 -5.01 1.31
C LEU A 20 9.27 -5.12 2.70
N ASN A 21 10.37 -4.40 2.95
CA ASN A 21 11.07 -4.35 4.22
C ASN A 21 11.49 -5.72 4.80
N GLY A 22 11.60 -6.74 3.93
CA GLY A 22 11.94 -8.10 4.34
C GLY A 22 13.26 -8.22 5.11
N SER A 23 14.24 -7.35 4.83
CA SER A 23 15.53 -7.31 5.53
C SER A 23 15.43 -7.02 7.03
N ASN A 24 14.38 -6.34 7.47
CA ASN A 24 14.19 -5.89 8.85
C ASN A 24 13.19 -6.76 9.64
N ALA A 25 12.52 -7.70 8.95
CA ALA A 25 11.57 -8.59 9.60
C ALA A 25 12.30 -9.71 10.35
N ASP A 26 11.83 -10.05 11.54
CA ASP A 26 12.31 -11.19 12.30
C ASP A 26 11.55 -12.48 11.95
N HIS A 27 10.32 -12.33 11.44
CA HIS A 27 9.45 -13.43 11.02
C HIS A 27 8.72 -13.06 9.73
N TYR A 28 8.40 -14.07 8.94
CA TYR A 28 7.64 -13.94 7.69
C TYR A 28 6.37 -14.77 7.75
N LEU A 29 5.24 -14.15 7.48
CA LEU A 29 4.00 -14.86 7.15
C LEU A 29 4.04 -15.19 5.65
N VAL A 30 4.18 -16.45 5.33
CA VAL A 30 4.38 -16.92 3.96
C VAL A 30 3.13 -17.65 3.48
N THR A 31 2.52 -17.15 2.43
CA THR A 31 1.42 -17.84 1.75
C THR A 31 1.98 -18.93 0.85
N VAL A 32 1.47 -20.13 1.00
CA VAL A 32 1.90 -21.32 0.25
C VAL A 32 0.68 -22.04 -0.31
N ASN A 33 0.91 -22.85 -1.33
CA ASN A 33 -0.08 -23.83 -1.81
C ASN A 33 0.34 -25.20 -1.30
N HIS A 34 -0.52 -25.84 -0.53
CA HIS A 34 -0.35 -27.19 -0.03
C HIS A 34 -1.50 -28.07 -0.52
N ASN A 35 -1.24 -28.96 -1.48
CA ASN A 35 -2.26 -29.83 -2.09
C ASN A 35 -3.49 -29.04 -2.59
N GLU A 36 -3.25 -27.99 -3.34
CA GLU A 36 -4.28 -27.07 -3.87
C GLU A 36 -5.03 -26.22 -2.81
N VAL A 37 -4.64 -26.30 -1.53
CA VAL A 37 -5.21 -25.53 -0.44
C VAL A 37 -4.25 -24.38 -0.08
N THR A 38 -4.78 -23.17 -0.03
CA THR A 38 -4.05 -21.99 0.44
C THR A 38 -3.72 -22.16 1.92
N THR A 39 -2.46 -22.01 2.28
CA THR A 39 -1.98 -22.13 3.67
C THR A 39 -1.07 -20.93 4.00
N ILE A 40 -1.11 -20.47 5.24
CA ILE A 40 -0.21 -19.43 5.77
C ILE A 40 0.69 -20.08 6.80
N VAL A 41 2.01 -19.93 6.63
CA VAL A 41 3.02 -20.43 7.57
C VAL A 41 3.86 -19.29 8.13
N LEU A 42 4.26 -19.41 9.40
CA LEU A 42 5.17 -18.50 10.07
C LEU A 42 6.59 -19.04 10.00
N VAL A 43 7.51 -18.27 9.41
CA VAL A 43 8.92 -18.64 9.24
C VAL A 43 9.81 -17.59 9.90
N SER A 44 10.71 -18.01 10.79
CA SER A 44 11.74 -17.12 11.34
C SER A 44 12.81 -16.80 10.31
N LYS A 45 13.39 -15.61 10.38
CA LYS A 45 14.51 -15.22 9.49
C LYS A 45 15.75 -16.09 9.64
N ASP A 46 15.94 -16.68 10.82
CA ASP A 46 17.11 -17.50 11.16
C ASP A 46 16.86 -18.99 10.89
N THR A 47 15.78 -19.35 10.19
CA THR A 47 15.45 -20.75 9.86
C THR A 47 16.43 -21.29 8.82
N ASP A 48 16.96 -22.48 9.07
CA ASP A 48 17.83 -23.17 8.12
C ASP A 48 17.12 -23.39 6.77
N GLY A 49 17.85 -23.15 5.67
CA GLY A 49 17.31 -23.25 4.33
C GLY A 49 16.63 -21.97 3.80
N LEU A 50 16.51 -20.91 4.61
CA LEU A 50 16.06 -19.60 4.16
C LEU A 50 17.24 -18.71 3.78
N SER A 51 17.25 -18.20 2.55
CA SER A 51 18.20 -17.17 2.12
C SER A 51 17.47 -15.89 1.73
N ILE A 52 18.05 -14.74 2.10
CA ILE A 52 17.45 -13.42 1.94
C ILE A 52 18.37 -12.54 1.11
N ASN A 53 17.94 -12.19 -0.10
CA ASN A 53 18.64 -11.25 -0.97
C ASN A 53 17.97 -9.88 -0.93
N ASN A 54 18.71 -8.84 -0.55
CA ASN A 54 18.19 -7.51 -0.37
C ASN A 54 18.50 -6.60 -1.55
N PHE A 55 17.52 -5.79 -1.95
CA PHE A 55 17.62 -4.84 -3.04
C PHE A 55 17.06 -3.48 -2.61
N LYS A 56 17.40 -2.44 -3.37
CA LYS A 56 16.76 -1.13 -3.28
C LYS A 56 15.94 -0.87 -4.54
N THR A 57 14.76 -0.28 -4.36
CA THR A 57 13.94 0.23 -5.45
C THR A 57 14.38 1.64 -5.87
N VAL A 58 13.86 2.14 -7.00
CA VAL A 58 14.18 3.49 -7.52
C VAL A 58 13.79 4.59 -6.50
N ASP A 59 12.74 4.35 -5.71
CA ASP A 59 12.25 5.23 -4.63
C ASP A 59 12.96 4.98 -3.28
N ASP A 60 14.14 4.32 -3.31
CA ASP A 60 15.00 3.99 -2.16
C ASP A 60 14.35 3.10 -1.09
N ARG A 61 13.22 2.45 -1.39
CA ARG A 61 12.64 1.45 -0.48
C ARG A 61 13.49 0.18 -0.49
N ARG A 62 13.49 -0.51 0.64
CA ARG A 62 14.14 -1.81 0.77
C ARG A 62 13.16 -2.92 0.45
N ILE A 63 13.55 -3.78 -0.46
CA ILE A 63 12.82 -5.00 -0.81
C ILE A 63 13.75 -6.20 -0.68
N SER A 64 13.15 -7.36 -0.47
CA SER A 64 13.89 -8.62 -0.36
C SER A 64 13.30 -9.68 -1.29
N GLN A 65 14.14 -10.59 -1.71
CA GLN A 65 13.77 -11.87 -2.27
C GLN A 65 14.07 -12.93 -1.20
N LEU A 66 13.09 -13.74 -0.88
CA LEU A 66 13.19 -14.86 0.06
C LEU A 66 13.24 -16.16 -0.75
N ASN A 67 14.31 -16.93 -0.62
CA ASN A 67 14.43 -18.25 -1.23
C ASN A 67 14.39 -19.30 -0.13
N PHE A 68 13.49 -20.26 -0.28
CA PHE A 68 13.26 -21.36 0.63
C PHE A 68 13.75 -22.64 -0.02
N GLU A 69 14.71 -23.32 0.60
CA GLU A 69 15.30 -24.59 0.15
C GLU A 69 15.19 -25.62 1.27
N ASN A 70 14.21 -26.51 1.15
CA ASN A 70 13.92 -27.56 2.14
C ASN A 70 13.75 -27.04 3.58
N VAL A 71 13.13 -25.89 3.74
CA VAL A 71 12.85 -25.31 5.06
C VAL A 71 11.82 -26.17 5.78
N GLY A 72 12.20 -26.74 6.93
CA GLY A 72 11.29 -27.55 7.76
C GLY A 72 10.19 -26.68 8.39
N ILE A 73 8.95 -27.13 8.28
CA ILE A 73 7.76 -26.48 8.87
C ILE A 73 7.08 -27.44 9.84
N ASN A 74 6.96 -27.05 11.08
CA ASN A 74 6.23 -27.78 12.12
C ASN A 74 4.74 -27.38 12.11
N ALA A 75 3.90 -28.22 12.68
CA ALA A 75 2.45 -27.99 12.73
C ALA A 75 2.07 -26.68 13.48
N ASP A 76 2.83 -26.30 14.50
CA ASP A 76 2.63 -25.06 15.27
C ASP A 76 2.99 -23.79 14.50
N GLN A 77 3.71 -23.92 13.39
CA GLN A 77 4.02 -22.81 12.48
C GLN A 77 2.93 -22.58 11.41
N ILE A 78 1.93 -23.46 11.32
CA ILE A 78 0.78 -23.29 10.43
C ILE A 78 -0.20 -22.32 11.11
N VAL A 79 -0.37 -21.14 10.52
CA VAL A 79 -1.22 -20.08 11.08
C VAL A 79 -2.68 -20.29 10.68
N ALA A 80 -2.94 -20.62 9.40
CA ALA A 80 -4.28 -20.86 8.87
C ALA A 80 -4.23 -21.66 7.58
N THR A 81 -5.33 -22.33 7.25
CA THR A 81 -5.49 -23.14 6.02
C THR A 81 -6.86 -22.92 5.38
N GLY A 82 -6.96 -23.10 4.06
CA GLY A 82 -8.21 -23.04 3.32
C GLY A 82 -8.91 -21.69 3.43
N ASP A 83 -10.20 -21.71 3.66
CA ASP A 83 -11.07 -20.51 3.68
C ASP A 83 -10.60 -19.49 4.73
N GLU A 84 -10.09 -19.95 5.88
CA GLU A 84 -9.55 -19.06 6.92
C GLU A 84 -8.31 -18.33 6.42
N ALA A 85 -7.38 -19.04 5.77
CA ALA A 85 -6.18 -18.42 5.20
C ALA A 85 -6.55 -17.41 4.10
N GLU A 86 -7.50 -17.74 3.23
CA GLU A 86 -7.97 -16.82 2.18
C GLU A 86 -8.62 -15.58 2.76
N GLN A 87 -9.40 -15.73 3.83
CA GLN A 87 -10.03 -14.59 4.52
C GLN A 87 -8.98 -13.69 5.17
N LEU A 88 -7.99 -14.26 5.85
CA LEU A 88 -6.89 -13.49 6.45
C LEU A 88 -6.06 -12.73 5.41
N ILE A 89 -5.76 -13.35 4.27
CA ILE A 89 -5.06 -12.69 3.15
C ILE A 89 -5.89 -11.52 2.62
N LYS A 90 -7.18 -11.73 2.43
CA LYS A 90 -8.11 -10.71 1.94
C LYS A 90 -8.19 -9.52 2.90
N ASP A 91 -8.29 -9.78 4.19
CA ASP A 91 -8.31 -8.73 5.21
C ASP A 91 -6.97 -7.97 5.24
N ALA A 92 -5.84 -8.67 5.23
CA ALA A 92 -4.51 -8.06 5.21
C ALA A 92 -4.30 -7.13 3.99
N ILE A 93 -4.72 -7.57 2.80
CA ILE A 93 -4.66 -6.75 1.57
C ILE A 93 -5.54 -5.50 1.71
N ASN A 94 -6.75 -5.62 2.26
CA ASN A 94 -7.65 -4.48 2.41
C ASN A 94 -7.16 -3.49 3.47
N TYR A 95 -6.62 -3.96 4.60
CA TYR A 95 -5.98 -3.08 5.58
C TYR A 95 -4.74 -2.37 5.00
N GLY A 96 -3.87 -3.08 4.27
CA GLY A 96 -2.75 -2.48 3.57
C GLY A 96 -3.18 -1.44 2.53
N THR A 97 -4.26 -1.72 1.80
CA THR A 97 -4.85 -0.78 0.83
C THR A 97 -5.40 0.47 1.52
N LEU A 98 -6.04 0.31 2.68
CA LEU A 98 -6.54 1.42 3.48
C LEU A 98 -5.38 2.32 3.96
N CYS A 99 -4.31 1.70 4.48
CA CYS A 99 -3.13 2.43 4.97
C CYS A 99 -2.44 3.24 3.86
N VAL A 100 -2.18 2.64 2.69
CA VAL A 100 -1.55 3.36 1.57
C VAL A 100 -2.46 4.45 1.00
N SER A 101 -3.77 4.26 1.07
CA SER A 101 -4.73 5.29 0.66
C SER A 101 -4.76 6.46 1.64
N ALA A 102 -4.62 6.20 2.94
CA ALA A 102 -4.50 7.25 3.96
C ALA A 102 -3.23 8.09 3.77
N GLU A 103 -2.09 7.45 3.48
CA GLU A 103 -0.84 8.13 3.12
C GLU A 103 -1.05 9.05 1.90
N ALA A 104 -1.67 8.54 0.84
CA ALA A 104 -1.93 9.32 -0.38
C ALA A 104 -2.87 10.51 -0.13
N VAL A 105 -3.91 10.37 0.71
CA VAL A 105 -4.77 11.48 1.11
C VAL A 105 -3.98 12.57 1.83
N GLY A 106 -3.10 12.18 2.77
CA GLY A 106 -2.21 13.14 3.45
C GLY A 106 -1.24 13.84 2.50
N CYS A 107 -0.71 13.12 1.51
CA CYS A 107 0.13 13.71 0.45
C CYS A 107 -0.66 14.73 -0.40
N MET A 108 -1.89 14.41 -0.80
CA MET A 108 -2.74 15.36 -1.54
C MET A 108 -3.04 16.62 -0.73
N GLU A 109 -3.38 16.48 0.56
CA GLU A 109 -3.62 17.61 1.46
C GLU A 109 -2.37 18.51 1.58
N SER A 110 -1.20 17.92 1.84
CA SER A 110 0.06 18.67 1.90
C SER A 110 0.39 19.35 0.57
N CYS A 111 0.11 18.68 -0.55
CA CYS A 111 0.39 19.17 -1.89
C CYS A 111 -0.45 20.42 -2.22
N TYR A 112 -1.77 20.38 -2.02
CA TYR A 112 -2.59 21.55 -2.31
C TYR A 112 -2.32 22.73 -1.37
N LEU A 113 -2.09 22.48 -0.07
CA LEU A 113 -1.76 23.54 0.89
C LEU A 113 -0.47 24.28 0.50
N LYS A 114 0.59 23.54 0.19
CA LYS A 114 1.85 24.13 -0.28
C LYS A 114 1.68 24.89 -1.59
N THR A 115 0.88 24.38 -2.50
CA THR A 115 0.59 25.04 -3.78
C THR A 115 -0.15 26.37 -3.57
N VAL A 116 -1.14 26.40 -2.67
CA VAL A 116 -1.85 27.64 -2.31
C VAL A 116 -0.90 28.68 -1.73
N GLU A 117 -0.02 28.29 -0.79
CA GLU A 117 0.95 29.21 -0.20
C GLU A 117 1.97 29.71 -1.22
N TYR A 118 2.46 28.84 -2.10
CA TYR A 118 3.35 29.25 -3.19
C TYR A 118 2.68 30.28 -4.11
N THR A 119 1.44 30.06 -4.55
CA THR A 119 0.74 30.97 -5.45
C THR A 119 0.44 32.33 -4.82
N LYS A 120 0.29 32.41 -3.49
CA LYS A 120 0.15 33.66 -2.74
C LYS A 120 1.45 34.47 -2.68
N SER A 121 2.59 33.79 -2.63
CA SER A 121 3.91 34.42 -2.51
C SER A 121 4.56 34.72 -3.86
N ARG A 122 4.22 33.99 -4.92
CA ARG A 122 4.76 34.15 -6.26
C ARG A 122 4.09 35.29 -6.99
N GLU A 123 4.86 36.32 -7.35
CA GLU A 123 4.36 37.46 -8.14
C GLU A 123 4.76 37.34 -9.62
N GLN A 124 3.80 37.58 -10.49
CA GLN A 124 3.98 37.75 -11.94
C GLN A 124 2.92 38.74 -12.45
N PHE A 125 3.24 39.50 -13.51
CA PHE A 125 2.35 40.51 -14.07
C PHE A 125 1.88 41.58 -13.06
N GLY A 126 2.78 41.91 -12.09
CA GLY A 126 2.54 42.95 -11.10
C GLY A 126 1.64 42.55 -9.92
N GLN A 127 1.34 41.27 -9.73
CA GLN A 127 0.51 40.79 -8.62
C GLN A 127 0.81 39.31 -8.28
N PRO A 128 0.41 38.85 -7.07
CA PRO A 128 0.44 37.42 -6.74
C PRO A 128 -0.34 36.59 -7.75
N ILE A 129 0.22 35.45 -8.15
CA ILE A 129 -0.45 34.61 -9.16
C ILE A 129 -1.75 33.99 -8.65
N SER A 130 -1.95 33.90 -7.34
CA SER A 130 -3.21 33.50 -6.71
C SER A 130 -4.40 34.43 -7.04
N ASN A 131 -4.16 35.63 -7.55
CA ASN A 131 -5.25 36.56 -7.94
C ASN A 131 -5.86 36.22 -9.31
N PHE A 132 -5.23 35.36 -10.10
CA PHE A 132 -5.77 34.93 -11.39
C PHE A 132 -6.85 33.85 -11.20
N GLN A 133 -8.09 34.14 -11.63
CA GLN A 133 -9.24 33.28 -11.43
C GLN A 133 -9.04 31.84 -11.93
N VAL A 134 -8.36 31.67 -13.07
CA VAL A 134 -8.11 30.35 -13.64
C VAL A 134 -7.23 29.48 -12.71
N LEU A 135 -6.30 30.09 -11.96
CA LEU A 135 -5.46 29.39 -10.99
C LEU A 135 -6.24 29.12 -9.69
N GLN A 136 -7.14 30.05 -9.30
CA GLN A 136 -8.06 29.81 -8.17
C GLN A 136 -8.95 28.59 -8.42
N HIS A 137 -9.51 28.45 -9.62
CA HIS A 137 -10.32 27.27 -9.97
C HIS A 137 -9.53 25.98 -9.84
N LYS A 138 -8.28 25.93 -10.33
CA LYS A 138 -7.42 24.76 -10.16
C LYS A 138 -7.14 24.42 -8.69
N MET A 139 -6.85 25.42 -7.86
CA MET A 139 -6.64 25.21 -6.42
C MET A 139 -7.90 24.69 -5.72
N VAL A 140 -9.08 25.19 -6.11
CA VAL A 140 -10.38 24.68 -5.61
C VAL A 140 -10.61 23.24 -6.05
N ASP A 141 -10.32 22.90 -7.30
CA ASP A 141 -10.42 21.52 -7.80
C ASP A 141 -9.50 20.59 -7.02
N MET A 142 -8.24 20.97 -6.76
CA MET A 142 -7.31 20.20 -5.94
C MET A 142 -7.85 19.94 -4.52
N PHE A 143 -8.44 20.97 -3.90
CA PHE A 143 -9.08 20.88 -2.59
C PHE A 143 -10.26 19.89 -2.61
N ILE A 144 -11.15 20.01 -3.60
CA ILE A 144 -12.33 19.14 -3.74
C ILE A 144 -11.89 17.67 -3.89
N GLU A 145 -10.88 17.39 -4.72
CA GLU A 145 -10.37 16.04 -4.92
C GLU A 145 -9.78 15.44 -3.62
N ALA A 146 -9.05 16.25 -2.85
CA ALA A 146 -8.48 15.81 -1.57
C ALA A 146 -9.59 15.53 -0.53
N GLU A 147 -10.57 16.41 -0.39
CA GLU A 147 -11.69 16.25 0.56
C GLU A 147 -12.62 15.09 0.18
N LEU A 148 -12.84 14.85 -1.11
CA LEU A 148 -13.58 13.68 -1.59
C LEU A 148 -12.88 12.38 -1.17
N CYS A 149 -11.56 12.28 -1.40
CA CYS A 149 -10.77 11.12 -0.99
C CYS A 149 -10.75 10.95 0.53
N LYS A 150 -10.64 12.04 1.29
CA LYS A 150 -10.69 12.04 2.76
C LYS A 150 -12.04 11.53 3.30
N SER A 151 -13.13 11.94 2.69
CA SER A 151 -14.47 11.45 3.04
C SER A 151 -14.64 9.96 2.77
N LEU A 152 -14.14 9.47 1.62
CA LEU A 152 -14.12 8.04 1.29
C LEU A 152 -13.21 7.25 2.23
N LEU A 153 -12.08 7.82 2.64
CA LEU A 153 -11.18 7.21 3.61
C LEU A 153 -11.90 6.97 4.94
N TYR A 154 -12.55 7.98 5.50
CA TYR A 154 -13.30 7.84 6.75
C TYR A 154 -14.42 6.81 6.64
N LYS A 155 -15.18 6.84 5.54
CA LYS A 155 -16.20 5.83 5.28
C LYS A 155 -15.60 4.42 5.26
N SER A 156 -14.49 4.21 4.55
CA SER A 156 -13.85 2.91 4.44
C SER A 156 -13.28 2.43 5.78
N MET A 157 -12.74 3.34 6.60
CA MET A 157 -12.28 3.03 7.95
C MET A 157 -13.42 2.53 8.84
N ILE A 158 -14.57 3.21 8.80
CA ILE A 158 -15.77 2.83 9.57
C ILE A 158 -16.28 1.47 9.09
N ASP A 159 -16.44 1.27 7.77
CA ASP A 159 -16.92 0.01 7.20
C ASP A 159 -16.01 -1.18 7.58
N MET A 160 -14.68 -0.98 7.59
CA MET A 160 -13.72 -2.00 8.03
C MET A 160 -13.79 -2.27 9.53
N HIS A 161 -13.91 -1.22 10.35
CA HIS A 161 -13.98 -1.33 11.81
C HIS A 161 -15.27 -2.04 12.28
N GLU A 162 -16.39 -1.66 11.71
CA GLU A 162 -17.70 -2.22 12.03
C GLU A 162 -17.98 -3.57 11.34
N ASN A 163 -17.04 -4.05 10.51
CA ASN A 163 -17.17 -5.28 9.73
C ASN A 163 -18.42 -5.32 8.84
N ASN A 164 -18.76 -4.17 8.24
CA ASN A 164 -19.91 -4.04 7.36
C ASN A 164 -19.78 -4.90 6.09
N ASP A 165 -20.89 -5.36 5.53
CA ASP A 165 -20.91 -6.14 4.27
C ASP A 165 -20.27 -5.41 3.09
N SER A 166 -20.27 -4.08 3.12
CA SER A 166 -19.67 -3.22 2.09
C SER A 166 -18.19 -2.95 2.26
N LYS A 167 -17.52 -3.43 3.33
CA LYS A 167 -16.16 -3.05 3.73
C LYS A 167 -15.12 -3.14 2.59
N TYR A 168 -15.07 -4.26 1.88
CA TYR A 168 -14.12 -4.43 0.79
C TYR A 168 -14.43 -3.58 -0.45
N ARG A 169 -15.74 -3.37 -0.70
CA ARG A 169 -16.18 -2.48 -1.78
C ARG A 169 -15.80 -1.04 -1.50
N SER A 170 -15.96 -0.58 -0.26
CA SER A 170 -15.58 0.77 0.16
C SER A 170 -14.08 1.01 0.02
N VAL A 171 -13.24 0.06 0.46
CA VAL A 171 -11.78 0.12 0.31
C VAL A 171 -11.36 0.13 -1.17
N SER A 172 -12.00 -0.68 -2.01
CA SER A 172 -11.73 -0.72 -3.45
C SER A 172 -12.12 0.59 -4.13
N ALA A 173 -13.26 1.17 -3.77
CA ALA A 173 -13.72 2.47 -4.27
C ALA A 173 -12.75 3.60 -3.86
N LEU A 174 -12.34 3.61 -2.59
CA LEU A 174 -11.32 4.54 -2.08
C LEU A 174 -10.02 4.43 -2.88
N LYS A 175 -9.49 3.22 -3.06
CA LYS A 175 -8.22 3.02 -3.79
C LYS A 175 -8.29 3.50 -5.23
N SER A 176 -9.42 3.25 -5.90
CA SER A 176 -9.66 3.74 -7.26
C SER A 176 -9.70 5.27 -7.30
N GLN A 177 -10.47 5.90 -6.40
CA GLN A 177 -10.60 7.36 -6.36
C GLN A 177 -9.27 8.03 -6.03
N VAL A 178 -8.54 7.52 -5.03
CA VAL A 178 -7.21 8.04 -4.65
C VAL A 178 -6.22 7.98 -5.81
N GLY A 179 -6.28 6.94 -6.65
CA GLY A 179 -5.43 6.82 -7.84
C GLY A 179 -5.70 7.90 -8.88
N LEU A 180 -6.97 8.24 -9.08
CA LEU A 180 -7.40 9.30 -10.02
C LEU A 180 -7.12 10.70 -9.48
N SER A 181 -7.59 10.97 -8.27
CA SER A 181 -7.46 12.28 -7.62
C SER A 181 -6.02 12.64 -7.31
N GLY A 182 -5.21 11.67 -6.85
CA GLY A 182 -3.80 11.91 -6.54
C GLY A 182 -3.00 12.32 -7.77
N LYS A 183 -3.26 11.69 -8.91
CA LYS A 183 -2.67 12.08 -10.19
C LYS A 183 -3.05 13.51 -10.55
N LYS A 184 -4.35 13.85 -10.52
CA LYS A 184 -4.85 15.18 -10.87
C LYS A 184 -4.27 16.26 -9.95
N VAL A 185 -4.29 16.05 -8.63
CA VAL A 185 -3.73 16.99 -7.65
C VAL A 185 -2.23 17.20 -7.88
N GLY A 186 -1.47 16.13 -8.15
CA GLY A 186 -0.04 16.22 -8.44
C GLY A 186 0.25 16.99 -9.73
N GLU A 187 -0.45 16.69 -10.83
CA GLU A 187 -0.29 17.38 -12.10
C GLU A 187 -0.65 18.86 -12.02
N ASP A 188 -1.75 19.22 -11.32
CA ASP A 188 -2.14 20.61 -11.11
C ASP A 188 -1.14 21.36 -10.20
N ALA A 189 -0.59 20.69 -9.19
CA ALA A 189 0.46 21.28 -8.34
C ALA A 189 1.71 21.63 -9.16
N VAL A 190 2.23 20.68 -9.94
CA VAL A 190 3.39 20.91 -10.83
C VAL A 190 3.08 22.05 -11.80
N GLN A 191 1.91 22.08 -12.42
CA GLN A 191 1.51 23.13 -13.34
C GLN A 191 1.48 24.51 -12.66
N LEU A 192 0.95 24.61 -11.43
CA LEU A 192 0.85 25.86 -10.68
C LEU A 192 2.20 26.38 -10.17
N HIS A 193 3.17 25.49 -9.94
CA HIS A 193 4.56 25.87 -9.63
C HIS A 193 5.36 26.27 -10.88
N GLY A 194 4.91 25.87 -12.07
CA GLY A 194 5.58 26.14 -13.34
C GLY A 194 6.98 25.52 -13.41
N GLY A 195 7.97 26.29 -13.86
CA GLY A 195 9.34 25.78 -13.97
C GLY A 195 10.03 25.40 -12.66
N MET A 196 9.39 25.62 -11.52
CA MET A 196 9.85 25.23 -10.18
C MET A 196 9.19 23.93 -9.68
N GLY A 197 8.20 23.43 -10.42
CA GLY A 197 7.44 22.22 -10.10
C GLY A 197 8.10 20.91 -10.50
#